data_5cdc6f7586e6838cb98efd50bb076653
#
_entry.id   5cdc6f7586e6838cb98efd50bb076653
#
_cell.length_a   1.000
_cell.length_b   1.000
_cell.length_c   1.000
_cell.angle_alpha   90.00
_cell.angle_beta   90.00
_cell.angle_gamma   90.00
#
_symmetry.space_group_name_H-M   'P 1'
#
loop_
_entity.id
_entity.type
_entity.pdbx_description
1 polymer ?
#
loop_
_entity_poly.entity_id
_entity_poly.type
_entity_poly.pdbx_seq_one_letter_code
_entity_poly.pdbx_strand_id
1 'polypeptide(L)' 'MAGDPQARARKAVRRTHADFDRAQEKLELLRETRRKSFEEAQAAGLSMREIARETGLHFTRVAQILRKD' A
#
# COMPACT_ATOMS: atom_id res chain seq x y z
N MET A 1 -8.38 -37.83 -15.94
CA MET A 1 -9.03 -37.07 -16.99
C MET A 1 -8.95 -35.57 -16.70
N ALA A 2 -8.57 -34.82 -17.68
CA ALA A 2 -8.49 -33.37 -17.52
C ALA A 2 -9.88 -32.80 -17.38
N GLY A 3 -10.08 -31.87 -16.47
CA GLY A 3 -11.33 -31.18 -16.32
C GLY A 3 -11.63 -30.25 -17.49
N ASP A 4 -12.81 -29.71 -17.48
CA ASP A 4 -13.22 -28.71 -18.47
C ASP A 4 -12.26 -27.53 -18.43
N PRO A 5 -11.57 -27.19 -19.53
CA PRO A 5 -10.66 -26.04 -19.55
C PRO A 5 -11.31 -24.74 -19.16
N GLN A 6 -12.58 -24.54 -19.54
CA GLN A 6 -13.29 -23.32 -19.20
C GLN A 6 -13.57 -23.22 -17.69
N ALA A 7 -13.97 -24.36 -17.09
CA ALA A 7 -14.21 -24.38 -15.65
C ALA A 7 -12.94 -24.08 -14.87
N ARG A 8 -11.83 -24.62 -15.32
CA ARG A 8 -10.52 -24.39 -14.70
C ARG A 8 -10.11 -22.91 -14.85
N ALA A 9 -10.35 -22.34 -16.01
CA ALA A 9 -10.04 -20.94 -16.28
C ALA A 9 -10.88 -20.02 -15.40
N ARG A 10 -12.16 -20.32 -15.23
CA ARG A 10 -13.05 -19.51 -14.36
C ARG A 10 -12.56 -19.54 -12.91
N LYS A 11 -12.15 -20.70 -12.45
CA LYS A 11 -11.63 -20.85 -11.09
C LYS A 11 -10.34 -20.05 -10.91
N ALA A 12 -9.45 -20.11 -11.90
CA ALA A 12 -8.21 -19.36 -11.86
C ALA A 12 -8.45 -17.86 -11.83
N VAL A 13 -9.39 -17.37 -12.63
CA VAL A 13 -9.75 -15.94 -12.67
C VAL A 13 -10.28 -15.50 -11.31
N ARG A 14 -11.19 -16.29 -10.70
CA ARG A 14 -11.73 -15.92 -9.40
C ARG A 14 -10.65 -15.88 -8.32
N ARG A 15 -9.74 -16.86 -8.32
CA ARG A 15 -8.66 -16.90 -7.35
C ARG A 15 -7.70 -15.72 -7.52
N THR A 16 -7.28 -15.47 -8.76
CA THR A 16 -6.35 -14.38 -9.06
C THR A 16 -6.95 -13.04 -8.67
N HIS A 17 -8.23 -12.83 -8.98
CA HIS A 17 -8.90 -11.59 -8.63
C HIS A 17 -9.04 -11.42 -7.12
N ALA A 18 -9.40 -12.49 -6.41
CA ALA A 18 -9.53 -12.43 -4.96
C ALA A 18 -8.19 -12.14 -4.29
N ASP A 19 -7.10 -12.72 -4.81
CA ASP A 19 -5.76 -12.46 -4.28
C ASP A 19 -5.36 -11.01 -4.52
N PHE A 20 -5.68 -10.48 -5.69
CA PHE A 20 -5.40 -9.09 -6.02
C PHE A 20 -6.18 -8.14 -5.09
N ASP A 21 -7.47 -8.41 -4.89
CA ASP A 21 -8.30 -7.60 -4.00
C ASP A 21 -7.75 -7.56 -2.58
N ARG A 22 -7.35 -8.72 -2.05
CA ARG A 22 -6.78 -8.78 -0.71
C ARG A 22 -5.49 -7.99 -0.62
N ALA A 23 -4.65 -8.06 -1.66
CA ALA A 23 -3.41 -7.31 -1.70
C ALA A 23 -3.67 -5.81 -1.77
N GLN A 24 -4.68 -5.38 -2.53
CA GLN A 24 -5.10 -3.99 -2.61
C GLN A 24 -5.57 -3.46 -1.26
N GLU A 25 -6.42 -4.22 -0.58
CA GLU A 25 -6.92 -3.84 0.75
C GLU A 25 -5.78 -3.71 1.73
N LYS A 26 -4.85 -4.67 1.72
CA LYS A 26 -3.69 -4.63 2.59
C LYS A 26 -2.81 -3.42 2.30
N LEU A 27 -2.62 -3.12 1.01
CA LEU A 27 -1.81 -1.97 0.60
C LEU A 27 -2.45 -0.67 1.09
N GLU A 28 -3.77 -0.55 0.98
CA GLU A 28 -4.47 0.64 1.47
C GLU A 28 -4.33 0.82 2.96
N LEU A 29 -4.43 -0.27 3.72
CA LEU A 29 -4.21 -0.23 5.16
C LEU A 29 -2.78 0.19 5.49
N LEU A 30 -1.80 -0.32 4.76
CA LEU A 30 -0.40 0.03 4.96
C LEU A 30 -0.14 1.50 4.61
N ARG A 31 -0.78 2.01 3.57
CA ARG A 31 -0.66 3.43 3.22
C ARG A 31 -1.20 4.32 4.33
N GLU A 32 -2.35 3.96 4.87
CA GLU A 32 -2.95 4.72 5.97
C GLU A 32 -2.09 4.68 7.23
N THR A 33 -1.57 3.50 7.56
CA THR A 33 -0.68 3.33 8.70
C THR A 33 0.59 4.18 8.52
N ARG A 34 1.14 4.19 7.31
CA ARG A 34 2.33 4.98 7.00
C ARG A 34 2.06 6.47 7.17
N ARG A 35 0.93 6.94 6.64
CA ARG A 35 0.56 8.35 6.75
C ARG A 35 0.42 8.77 8.20
N LYS A 36 -0.25 7.95 9.01
CA LYS A 36 -0.41 8.22 10.43
C LYS A 36 0.94 8.28 11.15
N SER A 37 1.83 7.36 10.80
CA SER A 37 3.17 7.35 11.38
C SER A 37 3.93 8.63 11.04
N PHE A 38 3.79 9.13 9.80
CA PHE A 38 4.43 10.39 9.41
C PHE A 38 3.82 11.58 10.14
N GLU A 39 2.50 11.58 10.32
CA GLU A 39 1.83 12.64 11.07
C GLU A 39 2.27 12.66 12.54
N GLU A 40 2.39 11.48 13.13
CA GLU A 40 2.88 11.36 14.50
C GLU A 40 4.33 11.82 14.62
N ALA A 41 5.15 11.53 13.63
CA ALA A 41 6.54 11.99 13.60
C ALA A 41 6.61 13.50 13.57
N GLN A 42 5.76 14.16 12.76
CA GLN A 42 5.70 15.62 12.71
C GLN A 42 5.24 16.18 14.05
N ALA A 43 4.24 15.55 14.66
CA ALA A 43 3.75 15.98 15.97
C ALA A 43 4.83 15.87 17.04
N ALA A 44 5.74 14.91 16.88
CA ALA A 44 6.88 14.74 17.79
C ALA A 44 8.05 15.69 17.49
N GLY A 45 7.92 16.52 16.44
CA GLY A 45 8.91 17.54 16.13
C GLY A 45 9.83 17.23 14.96
N LEU A 46 9.61 16.10 14.27
CA LEU A 46 10.43 15.76 13.10
C LEU A 46 9.96 16.55 11.88
N SER A 47 10.92 17.11 11.14
CA SER A 47 10.64 17.78 9.89
C SER A 47 10.42 16.77 8.77
N MET A 48 9.83 17.21 7.65
CA MET A 48 9.68 16.35 6.48
C MET A 48 11.04 15.86 5.97
N ARG A 49 12.08 16.67 6.08
CA ARG A 49 13.43 16.26 5.67
C ARG A 49 13.98 15.16 6.57
N GLU A 50 13.70 15.23 7.85
CA GLU A 50 14.12 14.19 8.78
C GLU A 50 13.37 12.88 8.51
N ILE A 51 12.05 12.95 8.24
CA ILE A 51 11.28 11.78 7.86
C ILE A 51 11.81 11.19 6.55
N ALA A 52 12.13 12.05 5.57
CA ALA A 52 12.70 11.61 4.31
C ALA A 52 14.02 10.87 4.53
N ARG A 53 14.84 11.38 5.43
CA ARG A 53 16.15 10.75 5.75
C ARG A 53 15.95 9.36 6.35
N GLU A 54 15.01 9.23 7.28
CA GLU A 54 14.73 7.96 7.93
C GLU A 54 14.16 6.91 6.99
N THR A 55 13.41 7.33 5.96
CA THR A 55 12.73 6.41 5.05
C THR A 55 13.48 6.20 3.73
N GLY A 56 14.45 7.05 3.42
CA GLY A 56 15.10 7.02 2.12
C GLY A 56 14.27 7.62 1.00
N LEU A 57 13.12 8.21 1.33
CA LEU A 57 12.28 8.87 0.34
C LEU A 57 12.73 10.30 0.11
N HIS A 58 12.39 10.86 -1.06
CA HIS A 58 12.56 12.28 -1.30
C HIS A 58 11.52 13.06 -0.49
N PHE A 59 11.87 14.24 0.00
CA PHE A 59 10.95 15.00 0.85
C PHE A 59 9.64 15.34 0.12
N THR A 60 9.66 15.48 -1.20
CA THR A 60 8.46 15.71 -2.00
C THR A 60 7.49 14.54 -1.84
N ARG A 61 8.02 13.31 -1.80
CA ARG A 61 7.19 12.13 -1.61
C ARG A 61 6.61 12.10 -0.21
N VAL A 62 7.38 12.49 0.80
CA VAL A 62 6.89 12.61 2.17
C VAL A 62 5.73 13.59 2.22
N ALA A 63 5.86 14.74 1.58
CA ALA A 63 4.80 15.75 1.54
C ALA A 63 3.54 15.20 0.87
N GLN A 64 3.69 14.45 -0.22
CA GLN A 64 2.54 13.82 -0.89
C GLN A 64 1.81 12.85 0.02
N ILE A 65 2.55 12.02 0.73
CA ILE A 65 1.96 11.04 1.66
C ILE A 65 1.18 11.75 2.75
N LEU A 66 1.72 12.83 3.30
CA LEU A 66 1.05 13.61 4.33
C LEU A 66 -0.20 14.32 3.82
N ARG A 67 -0.29 14.61 2.51
CA ARG A 67 -1.47 15.23 1.91
C ARG A 67 -2.53 14.23 1.47
N LYS A 68 -2.34 12.95 1.77
CA LYS A 68 -3.29 11.89 1.44
C LYS A 68 -3.41 11.58 -0.05
N ASP A 69 -2.32 11.52 -0.73
CA ASP A 69 -2.33 11.08 -2.13
C ASP A 69 -2.52 9.59 -2.29
#